data_7d751d84425d912fe53a13564af5a480
#
_entry.id   7d751d84425d912fe53a13564af5a480
#
_cell.length_a   1.000
_cell.length_b   1.000
_cell.length_c   1.000
_cell.angle_alpha   90.00
_cell.angle_beta   90.00
_cell.angle_gamma   90.00
#
_symmetry.space_group_name_H-M   'P 1'
#
loop_
_entity.id
_entity.type
_entity.pdbx_description
1 polymer ?
#
loop_
_entity_poly.entity_id
_entity_poly.type
_entity_poly.pdbx_seq_one_letter_code
_entity_poly.pdbx_strand_id
1 'polypeptide(L)'
;MITGLNHISIAVPDLEAAARQLSEKYGLVLGPRLVNAEQGVRLAYVELGAARIELIAPSRPDSPIAKFLERNPGGGIHHLCLGVDNVDDTVGGLAQNGVRVLGGGKPQHNVAGERIAFVHPGDFLGALVELEEHTG
;
A
#
# COMPACT_ATOMS: atom_id res chain seq x y z
N MET A 1 12.60 1.38 -13.30
CA MET A 1 13.65 1.29 -12.25
C MET A 1 13.06 1.71 -10.92
N ILE A 2 13.43 1.02 -9.87
CA ILE A 2 13.02 1.37 -8.51
C ILE A 2 13.83 2.59 -8.05
N THR A 3 13.14 3.63 -7.56
CA THR A 3 13.78 4.90 -7.19
C THR A 3 13.84 5.12 -5.68
N GLY A 4 13.03 4.42 -4.88
CA GLY A 4 13.06 4.57 -3.44
C GLY A 4 11.87 3.92 -2.76
N LEU A 5 11.84 4.06 -1.43
CA LEU A 5 10.70 3.64 -0.61
C LEU A 5 9.67 4.77 -0.56
N ASN A 6 8.45 4.49 -0.99
CA ASN A 6 7.35 5.46 -0.92
C ASN A 6 6.66 5.42 0.43
N HIS A 7 6.15 4.24 0.81
CA HIS A 7 5.48 4.07 2.09
C HIS A 7 5.47 2.63 2.55
N ILE A 8 5.18 2.45 3.84
CA ILE A 8 4.83 1.16 4.44
C ILE A 8 3.35 1.23 4.79
N SER A 9 2.58 0.25 4.33
CA SER A 9 1.15 0.19 4.58
C SER A 9 0.83 -0.74 5.74
N ILE A 10 0.10 -0.23 6.72
CA ILE A 10 -0.34 -0.98 7.89
C ILE A 10 -1.86 -1.07 7.86
N ALA A 11 -2.38 -2.30 7.86
CA ALA A 11 -3.81 -2.54 7.96
C ALA A 11 -4.25 -2.45 9.41
N VAL A 12 -5.35 -1.73 9.65
CA VAL A 12 -5.92 -1.55 10.98
C VAL A 12 -7.43 -1.80 10.93
N PRO A 13 -8.01 -2.34 12.02
CA PRO A 13 -9.46 -2.60 12.05
C PRO A 13 -10.30 -1.33 12.10
N ASP A 14 -9.79 -0.26 12.71
CA ASP A 14 -10.51 1.00 12.89
C ASP A 14 -9.53 2.16 12.68
N LEU A 15 -9.74 2.91 11.60
CA LEU A 15 -8.84 4.00 11.22
C LEU A 15 -8.80 5.12 12.27
N GLU A 16 -9.96 5.51 12.82
CA GLU A 16 -10.01 6.61 13.78
C GLU A 16 -9.42 6.20 15.14
N ALA A 17 -9.63 4.96 15.56
CA ALA A 17 -8.98 4.44 16.78
C ALA A 17 -7.46 4.43 16.63
N ALA A 18 -6.96 4.02 15.46
CA ALA A 18 -5.53 4.04 15.16
C ALA A 18 -4.98 5.48 15.16
N ALA A 19 -5.72 6.41 14.58
CA ALA A 19 -5.33 7.83 14.56
C ALA A 19 -5.16 8.37 15.98
N ARG A 20 -6.11 8.07 16.88
CA ARG A 20 -6.02 8.49 18.29
C ARG A 20 -4.82 7.88 18.99
N GLN A 21 -4.58 6.59 18.79
CA GLN A 21 -3.44 5.90 19.40
C GLN A 21 -2.11 6.51 18.94
N LEU A 22 -1.95 6.78 17.65
CA LEU A 22 -0.75 7.38 17.11
C LEU A 22 -0.51 8.78 17.68
N SER A 23 -1.57 9.58 17.78
CA SER A 23 -1.48 10.93 18.33
C SER A 23 -1.15 10.91 19.82
N GLU A 24 -1.89 10.14 20.61
CA GLU A 24 -1.76 10.15 22.06
C GLU A 24 -0.45 9.52 22.55
N LYS A 25 0.01 8.44 21.90
CA LYS A 25 1.18 7.67 22.35
C LYS A 25 2.48 8.07 21.67
N TYR A 26 2.42 8.54 20.44
CA TYR A 26 3.63 8.78 19.63
C TYR A 26 3.73 10.21 19.11
N GLY A 27 2.72 11.03 19.30
CA GLY A 27 2.73 12.39 18.76
C GLY A 27 2.64 12.45 17.24
N LEU A 28 2.20 11.38 16.58
CA LEU A 28 2.06 11.31 15.13
C LEU A 28 0.66 11.74 14.70
N VAL A 29 0.59 12.55 13.66
CA VAL A 29 -0.68 13.09 13.16
C VAL A 29 -1.04 12.41 11.84
N LEU A 30 -2.21 11.77 11.83
CA LEU A 30 -2.76 11.18 10.62
C LEU A 30 -3.36 12.26 9.73
N GLY A 31 -3.00 12.26 8.45
CA GLY A 31 -3.47 13.22 7.47
C GLY A 31 -4.92 13.02 7.03
N PRO A 32 -5.34 13.71 5.95
CA PRO A 32 -6.73 13.62 5.46
C PRO A 32 -7.16 12.18 5.18
N ARG A 33 -8.42 11.86 5.53
CA ARG A 33 -8.99 10.54 5.27
C ARG A 33 -9.42 10.47 3.81
N LEU A 34 -8.99 9.41 3.14
CA LEU A 34 -9.28 9.14 1.73
C LEU A 34 -10.03 7.81 1.60
N VAL A 35 -10.70 7.63 0.47
CA VAL A 35 -11.40 6.38 0.17
C VAL A 35 -10.95 5.89 -1.21
N ASN A 36 -10.51 4.65 -1.27
CA ASN A 36 -10.30 3.94 -2.53
C ASN A 36 -11.44 2.93 -2.68
N ALA A 37 -12.49 3.32 -3.42
CA ALA A 37 -13.67 2.48 -3.59
C ALA A 37 -13.35 1.21 -4.38
N GLU A 38 -12.44 1.28 -5.35
CA GLU A 38 -12.04 0.13 -6.16
C GLU A 38 -11.45 -0.98 -5.28
N GLN A 39 -10.57 -0.62 -4.36
CA GLN A 39 -9.92 -1.57 -3.45
C GLN A 39 -10.70 -1.78 -2.15
N GLY A 40 -11.77 -1.03 -1.93
CA GLY A 40 -12.61 -1.18 -0.74
C GLY A 40 -11.93 -0.77 0.54
N VAL A 41 -11.13 0.30 0.52
CA VAL A 41 -10.39 0.76 1.70
C VAL A 41 -10.60 2.23 1.97
N ARG A 42 -10.56 2.56 3.26
CA ARG A 42 -10.32 3.91 3.77
C ARG A 42 -8.85 4.00 4.16
N LEU A 43 -8.24 5.12 3.87
CA LEU A 43 -6.81 5.26 4.11
C LEU A 43 -6.43 6.69 4.51
N ALA A 44 -5.26 6.82 5.12
CA ALA A 44 -4.64 8.09 5.42
C ALA A 44 -3.14 7.88 5.65
N TYR A 45 -2.37 8.96 5.57
CA TYR A 45 -0.92 8.89 5.68
C TYR A 45 -0.40 9.67 6.88
N VAL A 46 0.66 9.13 7.49
CA VAL A 46 1.52 9.87 8.40
C VAL A 46 2.79 10.22 7.62
N GLU A 47 3.04 11.51 7.46
CA GLU A 47 4.24 11.98 6.77
C GLU A 47 5.46 11.89 7.70
N LEU A 48 6.53 11.22 7.26
CA LEU A 48 7.73 10.98 8.04
C LEU A 48 9.00 11.33 7.25
N GLY A 49 8.98 12.47 6.56
CA GLY A 49 10.12 12.90 5.75
C GLY A 49 10.13 12.25 4.38
N ALA A 50 11.17 11.46 4.06
CA ALA A 50 11.33 10.85 2.74
C ALA A 50 10.36 9.72 2.46
N ALA A 51 9.77 9.13 3.49
CA ALA A 51 8.78 8.06 3.36
C ALA A 51 7.58 8.33 4.25
N ARG A 52 6.48 7.58 4.04
CA ARG A 52 5.24 7.72 4.79
C ARG A 52 4.83 6.39 5.38
N ILE A 53 4.00 6.43 6.41
CA ILE A 53 3.22 5.27 6.84
C ILE A 53 1.80 5.49 6.33
N GLU A 54 1.28 4.50 5.60
CA GLU A 54 -0.12 4.48 5.20
C GLU A 54 -0.89 3.60 6.19
N LEU A 55 -1.99 4.12 6.73
CA LEU A 55 -2.95 3.28 7.45
C LEU A 55 -4.11 2.98 6.52
N ILE A 56 -4.49 1.70 6.43
CA ILE A 56 -5.63 1.25 5.64
C ILE A 56 -6.60 0.46 6.50
N ALA A 57 -7.89 0.70 6.29
CA ALA A 57 -8.97 -0.05 6.96
C ALA A 57 -10.02 -0.42 5.91
N PRO A 58 -10.74 -1.55 6.09
CA PRO A 58 -11.77 -1.93 5.13
C PRO A 58 -12.91 -0.92 5.14
N SER A 59 -13.38 -0.55 3.93
CA SER A 59 -14.57 0.30 3.76
C SER A 59 -15.82 -0.51 3.50
N ARG A 60 -15.68 -1.82 3.26
CA ARG A 60 -16.78 -2.76 3.05
C ARG A 60 -16.35 -4.19 3.47
N PRO A 61 -17.32 -5.09 3.80
CA PRO A 61 -16.98 -6.44 4.31
C PRO A 61 -16.22 -7.32 3.33
N ASP A 62 -16.37 -7.12 2.03
CA ASP A 62 -15.70 -7.91 0.99
C ASP A 62 -14.33 -7.34 0.57
N SER A 63 -13.84 -6.34 1.28
CA SER A 63 -12.52 -5.78 1.02
C SER A 63 -11.42 -6.83 1.25
N PRO A 64 -10.38 -6.89 0.39
CA PRO A 64 -9.22 -7.75 0.64
C PRO A 64 -8.55 -7.48 1.99
N ILE A 65 -8.63 -6.25 2.51
CA ILE A 65 -8.09 -5.89 3.82
C ILE A 65 -8.89 -6.55 4.95
N ALA A 66 -10.19 -6.75 4.75
CA ALA A 66 -11.01 -7.46 5.74
C ALA A 66 -10.51 -8.89 5.93
N LYS A 67 -10.12 -9.58 4.85
CA LYS A 67 -9.55 -10.95 4.95
C LYS A 67 -8.20 -10.95 5.66
N PHE A 68 -7.36 -9.97 5.39
CA PHE A 68 -6.09 -9.82 6.07
C PHE A 68 -6.30 -9.66 7.59
N LEU A 69 -7.28 -8.86 7.98
CA LEU A 69 -7.59 -8.60 9.38
C LEU A 69 -8.23 -9.80 10.10
N GLU A 70 -8.88 -10.71 9.37
CA GLU A 70 -9.34 -11.98 9.97
C GLU A 70 -8.17 -12.79 10.53
N ARG A 71 -7.02 -12.76 9.85
CA ARG A 71 -5.80 -13.45 10.28
C ARG A 71 -4.95 -12.61 11.23
N ASN A 72 -5.14 -11.30 11.21
CA ASN A 72 -4.37 -10.33 11.99
C ASN A 72 -5.33 -9.34 12.66
N PRO A 73 -6.13 -9.78 13.66
CA PRO A 73 -7.20 -8.96 14.22
C PRO A 73 -6.72 -7.68 14.91
N GLY A 74 -5.49 -7.65 15.35
CA GLY A 74 -4.88 -6.43 15.92
C GLY A 74 -4.25 -5.50 14.88
N GLY A 75 -4.32 -5.88 13.58
CA GLY A 75 -3.63 -5.16 12.52
C GLY A 75 -2.25 -5.71 12.23
N GLY A 76 -1.56 -5.11 11.28
CA GLY A 76 -0.20 -5.49 10.91
C GLY A 76 0.24 -4.87 9.59
N ILE A 77 1.52 -5.01 9.27
CA ILE A 77 2.06 -4.54 8.00
C ILE A 77 1.43 -5.34 6.87
N HIS A 78 0.81 -4.64 5.92
CA HIS A 78 0.15 -5.26 4.78
C HIS A 78 1.06 -5.30 3.56
N HIS A 79 1.74 -4.21 3.24
CA HIS A 79 2.63 -4.16 2.09
C HIS A 79 3.65 -3.03 2.21
N LEU A 80 4.68 -3.10 1.35
CA LEU A 80 5.63 -2.02 1.10
C LEU A 80 5.30 -1.40 -0.24
N CYS A 81 5.45 -0.09 -0.37
CA CYS A 81 5.33 0.58 -1.66
C CYS A 81 6.68 1.14 -2.08
N LEU A 82 7.15 0.70 -3.23
CA LEU A 82 8.38 1.20 -3.84
C LEU A 82 8.02 2.16 -4.97
N GLY A 83 8.68 3.31 -5.00
CA GLY A 83 8.55 4.25 -6.09
C GLY A 83 9.31 3.76 -7.32
N VAL A 84 8.73 3.96 -8.50
CA VAL A 84 9.37 3.65 -9.78
C VAL A 84 9.19 4.84 -10.73
N ASP A 85 10.09 4.96 -11.70
CA ASP A 85 9.99 6.01 -12.71
C ASP A 85 9.00 5.65 -13.83
N ASN A 86 8.82 4.35 -14.11
CA ASN A 86 7.86 3.87 -15.11
C ASN A 86 7.41 2.46 -14.72
N VAL A 87 6.11 2.29 -14.46
CA VAL A 87 5.55 1.00 -14.03
C VAL A 87 5.66 -0.04 -15.13
N ASP A 88 5.34 0.31 -16.38
CA ASP A 88 5.36 -0.67 -17.46
C ASP A 88 6.77 -1.22 -17.71
N ASP A 89 7.75 -0.35 -17.75
CA ASP A 89 9.16 -0.75 -17.95
C ASP A 89 9.64 -1.60 -16.78
N THR A 90 9.31 -1.21 -15.57
CA THR A 90 9.70 -1.96 -14.36
C THR A 90 9.06 -3.34 -14.35
N VAL A 91 7.77 -3.43 -14.61
CA VAL A 91 7.04 -4.71 -14.68
C VAL A 91 7.62 -5.61 -15.78
N GLY A 92 7.91 -5.03 -16.95
CA GLY A 92 8.52 -5.79 -18.05
C GLY A 92 9.88 -6.36 -17.68
N GLY A 93 10.73 -5.58 -17.03
CA GLY A 93 12.04 -6.04 -16.57
C GLY A 93 11.93 -7.10 -15.48
N LEU A 94 11.02 -6.94 -14.54
CA LEU A 94 10.78 -7.93 -13.49
C LEU A 94 10.27 -9.26 -14.06
N ALA A 95 9.35 -9.20 -15.03
CA ALA A 95 8.84 -10.40 -15.67
C ALA A 95 9.96 -11.18 -16.39
N GLN A 96 10.90 -10.48 -17.03
CA GLN A 96 12.07 -11.11 -17.63
C GLN A 96 12.96 -11.82 -16.60
N ASN A 97 12.94 -11.34 -15.37
CA ASN A 97 13.69 -11.94 -14.25
C ASN A 97 12.87 -13.02 -13.50
N GLY A 98 11.71 -13.41 -14.03
CA GLY A 98 10.89 -14.45 -13.43
C GLY A 98 10.00 -13.99 -12.28
N VAL A 99 9.83 -12.69 -12.10
CA VAL A 99 8.98 -12.14 -11.03
C VAL A 99 7.52 -12.11 -11.47
N ARG A 100 6.63 -12.59 -10.62
CA ARG A 100 5.19 -12.63 -10.87
C ARG A 100 4.55 -11.29 -10.46
N VAL A 101 3.91 -10.64 -11.42
CA VAL A 101 3.12 -9.43 -11.19
C VAL A 101 1.66 -9.82 -11.12
N LEU A 102 0.97 -9.40 -10.05
CA LEU A 102 -0.44 -9.72 -9.82
C LEU A 102 -1.34 -8.95 -10.78
N GLY A 103 -2.59 -9.42 -10.94
CA GLY A 103 -3.56 -8.75 -11.81
C GLY A 103 -3.33 -8.95 -13.29
N GLY A 104 -2.50 -9.94 -13.69
CA GLY A 104 -2.24 -10.24 -15.09
C GLY A 104 -1.47 -9.16 -15.83
N GLY A 105 -0.74 -8.30 -15.12
CA GLY A 105 0.02 -7.21 -15.70
C GLY A 105 -0.83 -6.02 -16.16
N LYS A 106 -2.15 -6.03 -15.88
CA LYS A 106 -3.02 -4.90 -16.23
C LYS A 106 -2.72 -3.70 -15.33
N PRO A 107 -2.64 -2.49 -15.89
CA PRO A 107 -2.40 -1.29 -15.10
C PRO A 107 -3.56 -1.04 -14.13
N GLN A 108 -3.19 -0.68 -12.89
CA GLN A 108 -4.12 -0.23 -11.87
C GLN A 108 -3.74 1.21 -11.50
N HIS A 109 -4.63 1.88 -10.77
CA HIS A 109 -4.41 3.26 -10.33
C HIS A 109 -4.76 3.40 -8.86
N ASN A 110 -4.00 4.23 -8.16
CA ASN A 110 -4.31 4.58 -6.77
C ASN A 110 -5.28 5.78 -6.71
N VAL A 111 -5.58 6.26 -5.49
CA VAL A 111 -6.52 7.38 -5.28
C VAL A 111 -6.04 8.69 -5.92
N ALA A 112 -4.74 8.85 -6.11
CA ALA A 112 -4.17 10.04 -6.76
C ALA A 112 -4.12 9.92 -8.29
N GLY A 113 -4.58 8.79 -8.85
CA GLY A 113 -4.53 8.54 -10.28
C GLY A 113 -3.19 8.04 -10.78
N GLU A 114 -2.26 7.72 -9.90
CA GLU A 114 -0.94 7.23 -10.27
C GLU A 114 -1.01 5.75 -10.65
N ARG A 115 -0.21 5.34 -11.61
CA ARG A 115 -0.15 3.93 -12.04
C ARG A 115 0.54 3.09 -10.99
N ILE A 116 -0.05 1.94 -10.70
CA ILE A 116 0.48 0.99 -9.72
C ILE A 116 0.45 -0.43 -10.27
N ALA A 117 1.28 -1.29 -9.66
CA ALA A 117 1.26 -2.73 -9.87
C ALA A 117 1.68 -3.41 -8.56
N PHE A 118 1.31 -4.69 -8.41
CA PHE A 118 1.69 -5.47 -7.23
C PHE A 118 2.53 -6.67 -7.61
N VAL A 119 3.57 -6.93 -6.84
CA VAL A 119 4.46 -8.08 -6.97
C VAL A 119 4.04 -9.17 -5.99
N HIS A 120 3.99 -10.41 -6.46
CA HIS A 120 3.64 -11.55 -5.61
C HIS A 120 4.62 -11.68 -4.43
N PRO A 121 4.12 -11.86 -3.19
CA PRO A 121 5.00 -11.94 -2.01
C PRO A 121 6.08 -13.00 -2.10
N GLY A 122 5.80 -14.14 -2.74
CA GLY A 122 6.77 -15.21 -2.93
C GLY A 122 7.99 -14.79 -3.74
N ASP A 123 7.90 -13.71 -4.49
CA ASP A 123 9.00 -13.18 -5.30
C ASP A 123 9.66 -11.94 -4.69
N PHE A 124 9.20 -11.51 -3.52
CA PHE A 124 9.86 -10.45 -2.76
C PHE A 124 9.95 -10.82 -1.27
N LEU A 125 10.71 -11.86 -0.97
CA LEU A 125 11.11 -12.23 0.40
C LEU A 125 9.93 -12.44 1.35
N GLY A 126 8.74 -12.74 0.83
CA GLY A 126 7.53 -12.97 1.63
C GLY A 126 6.66 -11.72 1.84
N ALA A 127 7.06 -10.57 1.32
CA ALA A 127 6.31 -9.33 1.46
C ALA A 127 5.55 -8.97 0.19
N LEU A 128 4.30 -8.55 0.32
CA LEU A 128 3.56 -7.95 -0.79
C LEU A 128 4.18 -6.58 -1.08
N VAL A 129 4.50 -6.33 -2.34
CA VAL A 129 5.11 -5.07 -2.77
C VAL A 129 4.23 -4.39 -3.81
N GLU A 130 3.91 -3.13 -3.55
CA GLU A 130 3.29 -2.23 -4.50
C GLU A 130 4.39 -1.44 -5.22
N LEU A 131 4.26 -1.29 -6.52
CA LEU A 131 5.08 -0.40 -7.34
C LEU A 131 4.22 0.79 -7.72
N GLU A 132 4.68 2.00 -7.43
CA GLU A 132 3.93 3.22 -7.68
C GLU A 132 4.76 4.17 -8.53
N GLU A 133 4.18 4.60 -9.66
CA GLU A 133 4.88 5.48 -10.60
C GLU A 133 4.90 6.90 -10.07
N HIS A 134 6.10 7.46 -9.99
CA HIS A 134 6.32 8.86 -9.67
C HIS A 134 6.95 9.56 -10.87
N THR A 135 6.23 10.52 -11.40
CA THR A 135 6.73 11.38 -12.46
C THR A 135 7.24 12.69 -11.85
N GLY A 136 8.51 12.76 -11.68
CA GLY A 136 9.19 13.98 -11.24
C GLY A 136 9.63 13.98 -9.82
#